data_01fc9bd139af219912f5ffd9a892b992
#
_entry.id   01fc9bd139af219912f5ffd9a892b992
#
_cell.length_a   1.000
_cell.length_b   1.000
_cell.length_c   1.000
_cell.angle_alpha   90.00
_cell.angle_beta   90.00
_cell.angle_gamma   90.00
#
_symmetry.space_group_name_H-M   'P 1'
#
loop_
_entity.id
_entity.type
_entity.pdbx_description
1 polymer ?
#
loop_
_entity_poly.entity_id
_entity_poly.type
_entity_poly.pdbx_seq_one_letter_code
_entity_poly.pdbx_strand_id
1 'polypeptide(L)'
;DTIRPADMLGRWHGGEFVTGHAMNGLLTKIGWYGKNFISTSEVQPLVCRNDAGELYSNTEVGKGEASLWAVEFRGEVTASMVYDGQPVIDHFKRVDDTTVMGIMNGSGGLIGGRHFYFYLERDS
;
A
#
# COMPACT_ATOMS: atom_id res chain seq x y z
N ASP A 1 5.78 12.42 -9.06
CA ASP A 1 7.11 11.88 -9.36
C ASP A 1 7.22 10.40 -9.04
N THR A 2 8.09 9.71 -9.76
CA THR A 2 8.35 8.29 -9.50
C THR A 2 9.23 8.12 -8.27
N ILE A 3 9.23 6.90 -7.71
CA ILE A 3 10.08 6.55 -6.57
C ILE A 3 10.66 5.15 -6.83
N ARG A 4 11.92 4.93 -6.43
CA ARG A 4 12.57 3.64 -6.61
C ARG A 4 12.19 2.68 -5.47
N PRO A 5 12.16 1.37 -5.71
CA PRO A 5 11.86 0.40 -4.65
C PRO A 5 12.73 0.58 -3.39
N ALA A 6 14.03 0.81 -3.55
CA ALA A 6 14.93 1.01 -2.42
C ALA A 6 14.55 2.21 -1.54
N ASP A 7 13.93 3.24 -2.12
CA ASP A 7 13.53 4.44 -1.40
C ASP A 7 12.23 4.24 -0.61
N MET A 8 11.55 3.12 -0.82
CA MET A 8 10.35 2.76 -0.05
C MET A 8 10.66 2.05 1.27
N LEU A 9 11.88 1.56 1.44
CA LEU A 9 12.20 0.75 2.64
C LEU A 9 11.96 1.52 3.92
N GLY A 10 11.42 0.82 4.94
CA GLY A 10 11.08 1.38 6.23
C GLY A 10 9.60 1.26 6.53
N ARG A 11 9.19 1.89 7.62
CA ARG A 11 7.80 1.88 8.08
C ARG A 11 7.10 3.17 7.70
N TRP A 12 5.86 2.99 7.25
CA TRP A 12 4.99 4.09 6.83
C TRP A 12 3.63 3.96 7.49
N HIS A 13 3.03 5.08 7.88
CA HIS A 13 1.61 5.11 8.27
C HIS A 13 0.81 5.79 7.16
N GLY A 14 -0.48 5.48 7.08
CA GLY A 14 -1.24 5.94 5.94
C GLY A 14 -2.69 6.26 6.21
N GLY A 15 -3.33 6.70 5.16
CA GLY A 15 -4.75 6.97 5.13
C GLY A 15 -5.26 6.89 3.71
N GLU A 16 -6.57 7.00 3.54
CA GLU A 16 -7.18 6.92 2.22
C GLU A 16 -7.66 8.27 1.74
N PHE A 17 -7.67 8.45 0.42
CA PHE A 17 -8.35 9.58 -0.19
C PHE A 17 -9.81 9.22 -0.39
N VAL A 18 -10.72 10.05 0.10
CA VAL A 18 -12.16 9.83 -0.05
C VAL A 18 -12.58 10.30 -1.43
N THR A 19 -12.79 9.34 -2.32
CA THR A 19 -13.13 9.61 -3.73
C THR A 19 -14.51 9.05 -4.11
N GLY A 20 -15.25 8.52 -3.13
CA GLY A 20 -16.49 7.80 -3.40
C GLY A 20 -16.28 6.37 -3.87
N HIS A 21 -15.05 5.85 -3.75
CA HIS A 21 -14.73 4.47 -4.11
C HIS A 21 -15.43 3.51 -3.15
N ALA A 22 -15.87 2.35 -3.67
CA ALA A 22 -16.59 1.33 -2.87
C ALA A 22 -15.78 0.84 -1.67
N MET A 23 -14.44 0.90 -1.73
CA MET A 23 -13.55 0.48 -0.64
C MET A 23 -13.29 1.55 0.41
N ASN A 24 -13.78 2.78 0.23
CA ASN A 24 -13.59 3.82 1.23
C ASN A 24 -14.20 3.38 2.57
N GLY A 25 -13.43 3.53 3.63
CA GLY A 25 -13.81 3.13 5.00
C GLY A 25 -13.41 1.73 5.39
N LEU A 26 -13.06 0.84 4.46
CA LEU A 26 -12.66 -0.54 4.78
C LEU A 26 -11.37 -0.60 5.59
N LEU A 27 -10.38 0.22 5.24
CA LEU A 27 -9.10 0.24 5.94
C LEU A 27 -9.28 0.66 7.40
N THR A 28 -10.13 1.63 7.66
CA THR A 28 -10.46 2.04 9.03
C THR A 28 -11.11 0.90 9.81
N LYS A 29 -12.00 0.15 9.19
CA LYS A 29 -12.69 -0.97 9.83
C LYS A 29 -11.75 -2.06 10.30
N ILE A 30 -10.68 -2.35 9.55
CA ILE A 30 -9.72 -3.38 9.93
C ILE A 30 -8.60 -2.84 10.81
N GLY A 31 -8.64 -1.55 11.17
CA GLY A 31 -7.62 -0.94 12.01
C GLY A 31 -6.30 -0.71 11.29
N TRP A 32 -6.34 -0.47 10.00
CA TRP A 32 -5.12 -0.29 9.21
C TRP A 32 -4.30 0.90 9.70
N TYR A 33 -3.02 0.64 9.99
CA TYR A 33 -2.04 1.65 10.37
C TYR A 33 -1.21 2.08 9.16
N GLY A 34 -0.68 1.12 8.41
CA GLY A 34 0.18 1.41 7.28
C GLY A 34 0.86 0.18 6.72
N LYS A 35 2.08 0.38 6.23
CA LYS A 35 2.88 -0.66 5.60
C LYS A 35 4.29 -0.65 6.18
N ASN A 36 4.92 -1.83 6.19
CA ASN A 36 6.31 -1.95 6.62
C ASN A 36 7.11 -2.66 5.51
N PHE A 37 8.02 -1.91 4.91
CA PHE A 37 8.86 -2.43 3.82
C PHE A 37 10.20 -2.86 4.42
N ILE A 38 10.31 -4.11 4.81
CA ILE A 38 11.50 -4.65 5.48
C ILE A 38 12.64 -4.80 4.48
N SER A 39 12.32 -5.34 3.30
CA SER A 39 13.22 -5.45 2.16
C SER A 39 12.38 -5.46 0.88
N THR A 40 13.00 -5.52 -0.28
CA THR A 40 12.25 -5.62 -1.53
C THR A 40 11.52 -6.96 -1.67
N SER A 41 11.97 -7.99 -0.99
CA SER A 41 11.34 -9.32 -1.02
C SER A 41 10.42 -9.58 0.16
N GLU A 42 10.38 -8.70 1.16
CA GLU A 42 9.60 -8.90 2.36
C GLU A 42 8.92 -7.59 2.76
N VAL A 43 7.62 -7.51 2.50
CA VAL A 43 6.79 -6.33 2.77
C VAL A 43 5.54 -6.76 3.53
N GLN A 44 5.20 -6.00 4.57
CA GLN A 44 3.96 -6.18 5.32
C GLN A 44 2.96 -5.12 4.83
N PRO A 45 2.02 -5.48 3.95
CA PRO A 45 1.15 -4.48 3.31
C PRO A 45 0.04 -3.98 4.21
N LEU A 46 -0.41 -4.80 5.16
CA LEU A 46 -1.53 -4.47 6.03
C LEU A 46 -1.08 -4.57 7.49
N VAL A 47 -0.30 -3.59 7.93
CA VAL A 47 0.02 -3.44 9.35
C VAL A 47 -1.20 -2.80 9.99
N CYS A 48 -1.80 -3.53 10.92
CA CYS A 48 -3.04 -3.11 11.59
C CYS A 48 -2.80 -2.98 13.08
N ARG A 49 -3.70 -2.26 13.75
CA ARG A 49 -3.67 -2.08 15.19
C ARG A 49 -4.75 -2.98 15.81
N ASN A 50 -4.38 -3.80 16.78
CA ASN A 50 -5.32 -4.67 17.47
C ASN A 50 -6.03 -3.90 18.61
N ASP A 51 -6.92 -4.59 19.33
CA ASP A 51 -7.68 -3.98 20.44
C ASP A 51 -6.80 -3.47 21.58
N ALA A 52 -5.60 -4.06 21.74
CA ALA A 52 -4.64 -3.61 22.74
C ALA A 52 -3.76 -2.45 22.24
N GLY A 53 -3.97 -1.99 21.01
CA GLY A 53 -3.20 -0.91 20.40
C GLY A 53 -1.87 -1.37 19.81
N GLU A 54 -1.62 -2.65 19.74
CA GLU A 54 -0.38 -3.19 19.17
C GLU A 54 -0.46 -3.34 17.67
N LEU A 55 0.66 -3.10 16.99
CA LEU A 55 0.76 -3.26 15.53
C LEU A 55 1.09 -4.71 15.18
N TYR A 56 0.45 -5.21 14.15
CA TYR A 56 0.69 -6.56 13.64
C TYR A 56 0.42 -6.61 12.13
N SER A 57 1.04 -7.57 11.44
CA SER A 57 0.79 -7.79 10.02
C SER A 57 -0.47 -8.65 9.86
N ASN A 58 -1.52 -8.09 9.25
CA ASN A 58 -2.78 -8.79 9.05
C ASN A 58 -2.71 -9.66 7.79
N THR A 59 -2.14 -10.84 7.93
CA THR A 59 -1.96 -11.78 6.81
C THR A 59 -3.26 -12.49 6.43
N GLU A 60 -4.25 -12.44 7.28
CA GLU A 60 -5.56 -13.04 7.01
C GLU A 60 -6.32 -12.23 5.97
N VAL A 61 -6.46 -10.92 6.19
CA VAL A 61 -7.09 -10.02 5.23
C VAL A 61 -6.23 -9.83 3.99
N GLY A 62 -4.90 -9.72 4.18
CA GLY A 62 -3.96 -9.57 3.07
C GLY A 62 -3.72 -10.83 2.26
N LYS A 63 -4.15 -11.98 2.77
CA LYS A 63 -3.89 -13.30 2.18
C LYS A 63 -2.40 -13.54 1.98
N GLY A 64 -1.62 -13.21 3.00
CA GLY A 64 -0.18 -13.24 2.99
C GLY A 64 0.40 -11.84 3.06
N GLU A 65 1.61 -11.69 2.56
CA GLU A 65 2.33 -10.42 2.55
C GLU A 65 2.62 -9.98 1.12
N ALA A 66 3.73 -9.29 0.87
CA ALA A 66 3.95 -8.67 -0.43
C ALA A 66 5.44 -8.49 -0.74
N SER A 67 5.74 -8.01 -1.94
CA SER A 67 7.09 -7.70 -2.38
C SER A 67 7.10 -6.42 -3.22
N LEU A 68 8.28 -5.80 -3.36
CA LEU A 68 8.47 -4.56 -4.09
C LEU A 68 9.19 -4.80 -5.40
N TRP A 69 8.72 -4.12 -6.44
CA TRP A 69 9.26 -4.21 -7.79
C TRP A 69 9.24 -2.84 -8.46
N ALA A 70 10.04 -2.68 -9.51
CA ALA A 70 9.95 -1.51 -10.39
C ALA A 70 9.01 -1.90 -11.55
N VAL A 71 7.88 -1.22 -11.65
CA VAL A 71 6.82 -1.57 -12.61
C VAL A 71 6.40 -0.34 -13.39
N GLU A 72 6.21 -0.50 -14.70
CA GLU A 72 5.69 0.57 -15.53
C GLU A 72 4.18 0.73 -15.28
N PHE A 73 3.77 1.96 -15.01
CA PHE A 73 2.38 2.32 -14.82
C PHE A 73 2.17 3.71 -15.41
N ARG A 74 1.21 3.84 -16.33
CA ARG A 74 0.89 5.09 -17.03
C ARG A 74 2.12 5.73 -17.69
N GLY A 75 2.97 4.89 -18.28
CA GLY A 75 4.14 5.36 -19.01
C GLY A 75 5.37 5.67 -18.16
N GLU A 76 5.32 5.44 -16.85
CA GLU A 76 6.44 5.69 -15.95
C GLU A 76 6.75 4.45 -15.13
N VAL A 77 8.04 4.18 -14.90
CA VAL A 77 8.48 3.08 -14.04
C VAL A 77 8.60 3.60 -12.62
N THR A 78 7.90 2.97 -11.68
CA THR A 78 7.89 3.38 -10.29
C THR A 78 7.83 2.17 -9.35
N ALA A 79 8.20 2.38 -8.09
CA ALA A 79 8.08 1.34 -7.06
C ALA A 79 6.63 0.88 -6.98
N SER A 80 6.45 -0.44 -6.99
CA SER A 80 5.13 -1.04 -6.93
C SER A 80 5.18 -2.24 -6.01
N MET A 81 4.15 -2.39 -5.19
CA MET A 81 4.03 -3.48 -4.24
C MET A 81 3.06 -4.50 -4.81
N VAL A 82 3.53 -5.74 -4.91
CA VAL A 82 2.74 -6.86 -5.45
C VAL A 82 2.36 -7.77 -4.29
N TYR A 83 1.06 -7.98 -4.09
CA TYR A 83 0.57 -8.90 -3.05
C TYR A 83 0.89 -10.34 -3.42
N ASP A 84 1.29 -11.14 -2.44
CA ASP A 84 1.64 -12.54 -2.68
C ASP A 84 0.42 -13.42 -2.94
N GLY A 85 -0.68 -13.15 -2.25
CA GLY A 85 -1.85 -14.04 -2.23
C GLY A 85 -3.09 -13.50 -2.92
N GLN A 86 -3.03 -12.34 -3.56
CA GLN A 86 -4.18 -11.76 -4.25
C GLN A 86 -3.71 -10.91 -5.43
N PRO A 87 -4.55 -10.76 -6.46
CA PRO A 87 -4.15 -10.08 -7.70
C PRO A 87 -4.24 -8.55 -7.54
N VAL A 88 -3.46 -8.01 -6.62
CA VAL A 88 -3.43 -6.58 -6.32
C VAL A 88 -2.00 -6.07 -6.43
N ILE A 89 -1.84 -4.91 -7.08
CA ILE A 89 -0.59 -4.19 -7.21
C ILE A 89 -0.86 -2.75 -6.78
N ASP A 90 -0.02 -2.24 -5.86
CA ASP A 90 -0.07 -0.82 -5.47
C ASP A 90 1.11 -0.10 -6.11
N HIS A 91 0.84 0.90 -6.94
CA HIS A 91 1.87 1.74 -7.53
C HIS A 91 2.06 2.99 -6.68
N PHE A 92 3.31 3.36 -6.43
CA PHE A 92 3.62 4.52 -5.57
C PHE A 92 4.17 5.68 -6.38
N LYS A 93 3.72 6.87 -6.04
CA LYS A 93 4.22 8.12 -6.62
C LYS A 93 4.62 9.05 -5.49
N ARG A 94 5.79 9.69 -5.63
CA ARG A 94 6.28 10.63 -4.62
C ARG A 94 5.44 11.91 -4.64
N VAL A 95 4.98 12.32 -3.46
CA VAL A 95 4.30 13.61 -3.25
C VAL A 95 5.32 14.62 -2.75
N ASP A 96 6.08 14.25 -1.70
CA ASP A 96 7.19 15.03 -1.17
C ASP A 96 8.22 14.09 -0.54
N ASP A 97 9.19 14.62 0.21
CA ASP A 97 10.29 13.83 0.76
C ASP A 97 9.85 12.74 1.74
N THR A 98 8.67 12.88 2.34
CA THR A 98 8.18 11.96 3.38
C THR A 98 6.84 11.33 3.05
N THR A 99 6.24 11.66 1.90
CA THR A 99 4.89 11.24 1.55
C THR A 99 4.84 10.65 0.14
N VAL A 100 4.16 9.53 0.00
CA VAL A 100 3.85 8.94 -1.31
C VAL A 100 2.34 8.72 -1.43
N MET A 101 1.85 8.75 -2.65
CA MET A 101 0.50 8.34 -2.99
C MET A 101 0.55 6.91 -3.51
N GLY A 102 -0.38 6.07 -3.08
CA GLY A 102 -0.56 4.72 -3.59
C GLY A 102 -1.78 4.62 -4.49
N ILE A 103 -1.64 3.89 -5.57
CA ILE A 103 -2.71 3.66 -6.54
C ILE A 103 -2.90 2.15 -6.65
N MET A 104 -4.04 1.66 -6.16
CA MET A 104 -4.33 0.23 -6.18
C MET A 104 -4.77 -0.20 -7.58
N ASN A 105 -4.15 -1.26 -8.08
CA ASN A 105 -4.33 -1.77 -9.43
C ASN A 105 -4.43 -3.31 -9.41
N GLY A 106 -4.50 -3.91 -10.58
CA GLY A 106 -4.65 -5.36 -10.72
C GLY A 106 -6.11 -5.79 -10.75
N SER A 107 -6.37 -7.05 -11.11
CA SER A 107 -7.74 -7.54 -11.25
C SER A 107 -8.51 -7.56 -9.92
N GLY A 108 -7.81 -7.63 -8.80
CA GLY A 108 -8.43 -7.52 -7.47
C GLY A 108 -8.41 -6.11 -6.89
N GLY A 109 -7.70 -5.17 -7.56
CA GLY A 109 -7.54 -3.80 -7.08
C GLY A 109 -8.43 -2.78 -7.77
N LEU A 110 -9.12 -3.19 -8.83
CA LEU A 110 -10.05 -2.33 -9.55
C LEU A 110 -11.48 -2.75 -9.26
N ILE A 111 -12.31 -1.82 -8.83
CA ILE A 111 -13.73 -2.07 -8.60
C ILE A 111 -14.53 -1.15 -9.52
N GLY A 112 -15.29 -1.73 -10.43
CA GLY A 112 -16.02 -0.98 -11.45
C GLY A 112 -15.09 -0.17 -12.36
N GLY A 113 -13.85 -0.68 -12.59
CA GLY A 113 -12.84 0.00 -13.38
C GLY A 113 -12.15 1.16 -12.68
N ARG A 114 -12.37 1.33 -11.38
CA ARG A 114 -11.83 2.45 -10.60
C ARG A 114 -10.72 2.01 -9.68
N HIS A 115 -9.62 2.80 -9.65
CA HIS A 115 -8.52 2.61 -8.70
C HIS A 115 -8.91 3.15 -7.33
N PHE A 116 -8.40 2.48 -6.29
CA PHE A 116 -8.46 3.00 -4.92
C PHE A 116 -7.18 3.79 -4.66
N TYR A 117 -7.31 4.97 -4.07
CA TYR A 117 -6.18 5.87 -3.79
C TYR A 117 -5.97 6.00 -2.29
N PHE A 118 -4.71 5.94 -1.88
CA PHE A 118 -4.32 6.13 -0.48
C PHE A 118 -2.98 6.88 -0.43
N TYR A 119 -2.59 7.31 0.75
CA TYR A 119 -1.29 7.92 0.94
C TYR A 119 -0.54 7.22 2.07
N LEU A 120 0.77 7.31 2.03
CA LEU A 120 1.66 6.85 3.09
C LEU A 120 2.59 7.99 3.47
N GLU A 121 2.77 8.16 4.78
CA GLU A 121 3.74 9.10 5.33
C GLU A 121 4.78 8.31 6.11
N ARG A 122 6.05 8.67 5.92
CA ARG A 122 7.15 7.94 6.55
C ARG A 122 7.12 8.15 8.07
N ASP A 123 7.24 7.07 8.82
CA ASP A 123 7.37 7.15 10.27
C ASP A 123 8.69 7.79 10.64
N SER A 124 8.65 8.66 11.63
CA SER A 124 9.83 9.38 12.12
C SER A 124 10.64 8.54 13.10
#